data_a49f9a239317310b20d9c5e83eafc338
#
_entry.id   a49f9a239317310b20d9c5e83eafc338
#
_cell.length_a   1.000
_cell.length_b   1.000
_cell.length_c   1.000
_cell.angle_alpha   90.00
_cell.angle_beta   90.00
_cell.angle_gamma   90.00
#
_symmetry.space_group_name_H-M   'P 1'
#
loop_
_entity.id
_entity.type
_entity.pdbx_description
1 polymer ?
#
loop_
_entity_poly.entity_id
_entity_poly.type
_entity_poly.pdbx_seq_one_letter_code
_entity_poly.pdbx_strand_id
1 'polypeptide(L)'
;MKRLLATALVLATATPALAEPTLSKTHGDWSVYTRGSGNAKQCFALTRPQSKAPTSVNHGDIFFMVGSWKSGAATEQPSLMTGFSLKPARAPKARVGSHVTVFYGADNEAFVAEAADERALVAKMRAGSTMTVEAVSARGTEVSYSFSLKGVTAALRDAKRLCS
;
A
#
# COMPACT_ATOMS: atom_id res chain seq x y z
N MET A 1 50.81 -39.79 18.46
CA MET A 1 49.36 -39.60 18.19
C MET A 1 49.09 -38.11 18.18
N LYS A 2 49.00 -37.50 16.98
CA LYS A 2 48.73 -36.05 16.80
C LYS A 2 47.20 -35.88 16.62
N ARG A 3 46.52 -35.24 17.55
CA ARG A 3 45.10 -34.88 17.44
C ARG A 3 44.98 -33.58 16.66
N LEU A 4 44.41 -33.64 15.48
CA LEU A 4 44.00 -32.48 14.68
C LEU A 4 42.66 -31.98 15.23
N LEU A 5 42.65 -30.76 15.80
CA LEU A 5 41.44 -30.03 16.13
C LEU A 5 40.95 -29.32 14.85
N ALA A 6 39.81 -29.75 14.35
CA ALA A 6 39.11 -29.05 13.26
C ALA A 6 38.27 -27.95 13.87
N THR A 7 38.66 -26.69 13.66
CA THR A 7 37.87 -25.52 14.06
C THR A 7 36.78 -25.27 12.99
N ALA A 8 35.53 -25.54 13.30
CA ALA A 8 34.41 -25.22 12.41
C ALA A 8 34.10 -23.71 12.47
N LEU A 9 34.31 -23.02 11.36
CA LEU A 9 33.94 -21.61 11.19
C LEU A 9 32.44 -21.51 10.90
N VAL A 10 31.67 -21.05 11.87
CA VAL A 10 30.21 -20.78 11.69
C VAL A 10 30.08 -19.42 11.00
N LEU A 11 29.75 -19.41 9.72
CA LEU A 11 29.34 -18.20 9.00
C LEU A 11 27.93 -17.80 9.46
N ALA A 12 27.83 -16.74 10.25
CA ALA A 12 26.55 -16.10 10.57
C ALA A 12 26.03 -15.34 9.33
N THR A 13 24.98 -15.84 8.68
CA THR A 13 24.26 -15.13 7.61
C THR A 13 23.38 -14.08 8.23
N ALA A 14 23.77 -12.80 8.13
CA ALA A 14 22.92 -11.68 8.50
C ALA A 14 21.80 -11.52 7.46
N THR A 15 20.56 -11.85 7.82
CA THR A 15 19.36 -11.51 7.02
C THR A 15 19.16 -9.99 7.04
N PRO A 16 18.99 -9.31 5.89
CA PRO A 16 18.67 -7.89 5.89
C PRO A 16 17.31 -7.67 6.55
N ALA A 17 17.30 -7.04 7.71
CA ALA A 17 16.07 -6.59 8.35
C ALA A 17 15.45 -5.49 7.46
N LEU A 18 14.22 -5.68 7.00
CA LEU A 18 13.47 -4.61 6.33
C LEU A 18 13.27 -3.48 7.36
N ALA A 19 13.78 -2.29 7.04
CA ALA A 19 13.61 -1.12 7.90
C ALA A 19 12.12 -0.84 8.11
N GLU A 20 11.70 -0.65 9.35
CA GLU A 20 10.33 -0.30 9.67
C GLU A 20 9.96 1.08 9.11
N PRO A 21 8.70 1.27 8.69
CA PRO A 21 8.24 2.58 8.23
C PRO A 21 8.26 3.61 9.35
N THR A 22 8.85 4.78 9.07
CA THR A 22 8.88 5.91 9.99
C THR A 22 7.84 6.93 9.58
N LEU A 23 6.95 7.32 10.50
CA LEU A 23 5.99 8.39 10.29
C LEU A 23 6.72 9.73 10.11
N SER A 24 6.45 10.39 9.01
CA SER A 24 7.00 11.71 8.70
C SER A 24 6.02 12.84 9.05
N LYS A 25 4.76 12.71 8.63
CA LYS A 25 3.73 13.74 8.84
C LYS A 25 2.31 13.19 8.63
N THR A 26 1.32 13.85 9.23
CA THR A 26 -0.09 13.57 9.02
C THR A 26 -0.80 14.78 8.42
N HIS A 27 -1.71 14.54 7.46
CA HIS A 27 -2.55 15.51 6.79
C HIS A 27 -3.99 15.01 6.77
N GLY A 28 -4.85 15.55 7.64
CA GLY A 28 -6.22 15.07 7.77
C GLY A 28 -6.25 13.57 8.12
N ASP A 29 -6.85 12.77 7.25
CA ASP A 29 -7.00 11.33 7.43
C ASP A 29 -5.87 10.51 6.76
N TRP A 30 -4.81 11.18 6.28
CA TRP A 30 -3.67 10.57 5.59
C TRP A 30 -2.37 10.79 6.35
N SER A 31 -1.60 9.73 6.53
CA SER A 31 -0.27 9.76 7.15
C SER A 31 0.81 9.47 6.12
N VAL A 32 1.91 10.22 6.17
CA VAL A 32 3.06 10.06 5.27
C VAL A 32 4.17 9.33 6.00
N TYR A 33 4.68 8.28 5.39
CA TYR A 33 5.75 7.44 5.91
C TYR A 33 6.94 7.38 4.96
N THR A 34 8.10 7.08 5.52
CA THR A 34 9.31 6.73 4.77
C THR A 34 9.83 5.39 5.25
N ARG A 35 10.39 4.59 4.36
CA ARG A 35 11.04 3.31 4.66
C ARG A 35 12.32 3.17 3.84
N GLY A 36 13.38 2.61 4.46
CA GLY A 36 14.67 2.42 3.78
C GLY A 36 15.46 3.72 3.57
N SER A 37 16.54 3.63 2.83
CA SER A 37 17.48 4.74 2.58
C SER A 37 18.09 4.67 1.17
N GLY A 38 18.82 5.72 0.76
CA GLY A 38 19.43 5.79 -0.56
C GLY A 38 18.41 5.55 -1.67
N ASN A 39 18.79 4.85 -2.73
CA ASN A 39 17.91 4.54 -3.87
C ASN A 39 16.78 3.55 -3.52
N ALA A 40 16.92 2.77 -2.44
CA ALA A 40 15.88 1.87 -1.95
C ALA A 40 14.82 2.58 -1.09
N LYS A 41 14.95 3.88 -0.85
CA LYS A 41 13.98 4.66 -0.08
C LYS A 41 12.61 4.66 -0.75
N GLN A 42 11.60 4.35 0.05
CA GLN A 42 10.18 4.41 -0.29
C GLN A 42 9.51 5.50 0.55
N CYS A 43 8.64 6.26 -0.06
CA CYS A 43 7.84 7.31 0.59
C CYS A 43 6.39 7.10 0.18
N PHE A 44 5.49 7.01 1.13
CA PHE A 44 4.09 6.70 0.82
C PHE A 44 3.14 7.44 1.74
N ALA A 45 2.01 7.83 1.17
CA ALA A 45 0.85 8.29 1.93
C ALA A 45 -0.07 7.09 2.16
N LEU A 46 -0.59 6.95 3.37
CA LEU A 46 -1.40 5.83 3.83
C LEU A 46 -2.62 6.33 4.58
N THR A 47 -3.76 5.65 4.38
CA THR A 47 -4.99 5.86 5.15
C THR A 47 -5.66 4.54 5.50
N ARG A 48 -6.50 4.56 6.54
CA ARG A 48 -7.40 3.46 6.92
C ARG A 48 -8.84 3.78 6.50
N PRO A 49 -9.68 2.77 6.23
CA PRO A 49 -11.07 3.03 5.91
C PRO A 49 -11.83 3.58 7.12
N GLN A 50 -12.73 4.52 6.87
CA GLN A 50 -13.68 5.04 7.86
C GLN A 50 -14.83 4.05 8.14
N SER A 51 -15.18 3.24 7.13
CA SER A 51 -16.17 2.18 7.28
C SER A 51 -15.78 0.94 6.49
N LYS A 52 -16.21 -0.22 7.01
CA LYS A 52 -15.97 -1.55 6.45
C LYS A 52 -17.32 -2.30 6.40
N ALA A 53 -17.61 -2.95 5.28
CA ALA A 53 -18.81 -3.78 5.12
C ALA A 53 -18.44 -5.15 4.51
N PRO A 54 -19.16 -6.22 4.90
CA PRO A 54 -20.18 -6.30 5.93
C PRO A 54 -19.56 -6.23 7.35
N THR A 55 -20.28 -5.68 8.32
CA THR A 55 -19.79 -5.52 9.71
C THR A 55 -19.69 -6.83 10.48
N SER A 56 -20.28 -7.90 9.96
CA SER A 56 -20.33 -9.21 10.59
C SER A 56 -19.07 -10.06 10.43
N VAL A 57 -18.07 -9.57 9.68
CA VAL A 57 -16.82 -10.31 9.43
C VAL A 57 -15.59 -9.57 9.97
N ASN A 58 -14.55 -10.33 10.30
CA ASN A 58 -13.25 -9.74 10.64
C ASN A 58 -12.49 -9.41 9.35
N HIS A 59 -12.24 -8.12 9.11
CA HIS A 59 -11.51 -7.63 7.94
C HIS A 59 -9.99 -7.60 8.14
N GLY A 60 -9.52 -7.72 9.39
CA GLY A 60 -8.12 -7.43 9.72
C GLY A 60 -7.74 -5.97 9.45
N ASP A 61 -6.47 -5.74 9.19
CA ASP A 61 -5.95 -4.42 8.85
C ASP A 61 -6.15 -4.14 7.35
N ILE A 62 -6.79 -3.01 7.07
CA ILE A 62 -7.04 -2.53 5.70
C ILE A 62 -6.37 -1.18 5.54
N PHE A 63 -5.58 -1.03 4.48
CA PHE A 63 -4.93 0.22 4.14
C PHE A 63 -5.11 0.54 2.65
N PHE A 64 -5.25 1.81 2.35
CA PHE A 64 -5.03 2.34 1.01
C PHE A 64 -3.76 3.18 1.03
N MET A 65 -2.87 2.90 0.10
CA MET A 65 -1.56 3.55 0.02
C MET A 65 -1.33 4.14 -1.36
N VAL A 66 -0.53 5.21 -1.41
CA VAL A 66 0.02 5.74 -2.66
C VAL A 66 1.51 5.94 -2.45
N GLY A 67 2.31 5.15 -3.13
CA GLY A 67 3.75 5.04 -2.94
C GLY A 67 4.57 5.68 -4.05
N SER A 68 5.77 6.16 -3.68
CA SER A 68 6.82 6.61 -4.59
C SER A 68 8.15 6.04 -4.14
N TRP A 69 9.01 5.70 -5.09
CA TRP A 69 10.36 5.19 -4.85
C TRP A 69 11.40 6.21 -5.30
N LYS A 70 12.42 6.42 -4.49
CA LYS A 70 13.52 7.32 -4.85
C LYS A 70 14.28 6.86 -6.11
N SER A 71 14.32 5.57 -6.36
CA SER A 71 14.86 4.99 -7.60
C SER A 71 14.10 5.37 -8.87
N GLY A 72 12.88 5.92 -8.75
CA GLY A 72 11.99 6.17 -9.88
C GLY A 72 11.23 4.92 -10.37
N ALA A 73 11.36 3.76 -9.71
CA ALA A 73 10.67 2.53 -10.09
C ALA A 73 9.15 2.69 -10.14
N ALA A 74 8.58 3.50 -9.24
CA ALA A 74 7.19 3.95 -9.31
C ALA A 74 7.04 5.35 -8.69
N THR A 75 6.08 6.11 -9.18
CA THR A 75 5.73 7.45 -8.67
C THR A 75 4.23 7.55 -8.52
N GLU A 76 3.78 7.84 -7.29
CA GLU A 76 2.36 7.94 -6.93
C GLU A 76 1.55 6.68 -7.32
N GLN A 77 2.09 5.50 -7.07
CA GLN A 77 1.44 4.21 -7.33
C GLN A 77 0.38 3.91 -6.26
N PRO A 78 -0.91 3.81 -6.63
CA PRO A 78 -1.97 3.42 -5.71
C PRO A 78 -1.96 1.92 -5.44
N SER A 79 -2.18 1.52 -4.19
CA SER A 79 -2.38 0.13 -3.81
C SER A 79 -3.38 -0.02 -2.66
N LEU A 80 -4.10 -1.14 -2.66
CA LEU A 80 -4.91 -1.61 -1.55
C LEU A 80 -4.16 -2.74 -0.85
N MET A 81 -4.05 -2.69 0.47
CA MET A 81 -3.60 -3.80 1.30
C MET A 81 -4.75 -4.28 2.17
N THR A 82 -4.97 -5.59 2.22
CA THR A 82 -6.03 -6.24 3.00
C THR A 82 -5.45 -7.18 4.04
N GLY A 83 -6.17 -7.40 5.13
CA GLY A 83 -5.83 -8.39 6.17
C GLY A 83 -6.19 -9.83 5.78
N PHE A 84 -6.49 -10.09 4.50
CA PHE A 84 -6.89 -11.40 3.97
C PHE A 84 -6.51 -11.50 2.49
N SER A 85 -6.40 -12.72 1.97
CA SER A 85 -6.11 -12.95 0.55
C SER A 85 -7.32 -12.61 -0.33
N LEU A 86 -7.08 -11.88 -1.41
CA LEU A 86 -8.07 -11.50 -2.42
C LEU A 86 -8.38 -12.67 -3.35
N LYS A 87 -9.59 -12.68 -3.93
CA LYS A 87 -10.00 -13.68 -4.91
C LYS A 87 -9.42 -13.34 -6.29
N PRO A 88 -8.51 -14.14 -6.87
CA PRO A 88 -7.80 -13.77 -8.10
C PRO A 88 -8.71 -13.46 -9.30
N ALA A 89 -9.86 -14.19 -9.42
CA ALA A 89 -10.82 -14.03 -10.52
C ALA A 89 -11.79 -12.83 -10.34
N ARG A 90 -11.68 -12.07 -9.27
CA ARG A 90 -12.58 -10.96 -8.93
C ARG A 90 -11.75 -9.72 -8.63
N ALA A 91 -11.47 -8.96 -9.69
CA ALA A 91 -10.68 -7.73 -9.64
C ALA A 91 -11.28 -6.70 -8.66
N PRO A 92 -10.52 -6.19 -7.68
CA PRO A 92 -10.96 -5.07 -6.85
C PRO A 92 -11.21 -3.81 -7.68
N LYS A 93 -12.10 -2.93 -7.20
CA LYS A 93 -12.46 -1.68 -7.89
C LYS A 93 -12.48 -0.53 -6.90
N ALA A 94 -11.82 0.57 -7.25
CA ALA A 94 -11.93 1.84 -6.55
C ALA A 94 -12.85 2.80 -7.31
N ARG A 95 -13.69 3.52 -6.58
CA ARG A 95 -14.62 4.52 -7.13
C ARG A 95 -14.45 5.86 -6.42
N VAL A 96 -14.26 6.92 -7.21
CA VAL A 96 -14.29 8.32 -6.75
C VAL A 96 -15.29 9.09 -7.61
N GLY A 97 -16.42 9.48 -7.06
CA GLY A 97 -17.55 10.01 -7.84
C GLY A 97 -18.03 8.99 -8.87
N SER A 98 -18.06 9.36 -10.15
CA SER A 98 -18.41 8.46 -11.26
C SER A 98 -17.22 7.68 -11.84
N HIS A 99 -15.99 8.04 -11.46
CA HIS A 99 -14.77 7.38 -11.98
C HIS A 99 -14.54 6.05 -11.29
N VAL A 100 -14.29 5.01 -12.07
CA VAL A 100 -13.99 3.64 -11.57
C VAL A 100 -12.63 3.22 -12.11
N THR A 101 -11.76 2.76 -11.22
CA THR A 101 -10.47 2.15 -11.56
C THR A 101 -10.48 0.69 -11.15
N VAL A 102 -10.03 -0.19 -12.04
CA VAL A 102 -9.92 -1.64 -11.80
C VAL A 102 -8.50 -1.96 -11.36
N PHE A 103 -8.38 -2.79 -10.32
CA PHE A 103 -7.12 -3.29 -9.79
C PHE A 103 -6.94 -4.76 -10.17
N TYR A 104 -5.71 -5.24 -10.20
CA TYR A 104 -5.42 -6.67 -10.14
C TYR A 104 -4.98 -7.04 -8.72
N GLY A 105 -5.42 -8.20 -8.24
CA GLY A 105 -5.06 -8.72 -6.92
C GLY A 105 -3.81 -9.58 -6.98
N ALA A 106 -2.93 -9.42 -5.99
CA ALA A 106 -1.74 -10.24 -5.76
C ALA A 106 -1.72 -10.61 -4.27
N ASP A 107 -2.25 -11.79 -3.94
CA ASP A 107 -2.50 -12.27 -2.58
C ASP A 107 -3.36 -11.28 -1.76
N ASN A 108 -2.79 -10.60 -0.78
CA ASN A 108 -3.48 -9.62 0.08
C ASN A 108 -3.26 -8.16 -0.37
N GLU A 109 -2.69 -7.95 -1.54
CA GLU A 109 -2.50 -6.63 -2.13
C GLU A 109 -3.22 -6.51 -3.48
N ALA A 110 -3.55 -5.29 -3.87
CA ALA A 110 -4.06 -5.00 -5.20
C ALA A 110 -3.46 -3.71 -5.75
N PHE A 111 -3.14 -3.73 -7.05
CA PHE A 111 -2.46 -2.67 -7.77
C PHE A 111 -3.22 -2.29 -9.04
N VAL A 112 -2.97 -1.10 -9.55
CA VAL A 112 -3.44 -0.67 -10.87
C VAL A 112 -2.41 -1.13 -11.91
N ALA A 113 -2.85 -1.73 -13.01
CA ALA A 113 -1.94 -2.29 -14.01
C ALA A 113 -1.27 -1.21 -14.88
N GLU A 114 -2.04 -0.20 -15.26
CA GLU A 114 -1.61 0.79 -16.25
C GLU A 114 -1.28 2.14 -15.58
N ALA A 115 -0.12 2.69 -15.88
CA ALA A 115 0.31 3.98 -15.33
C ALA A 115 -0.63 5.14 -15.68
N ALA A 116 -1.38 5.05 -16.78
CA ALA A 116 -2.40 6.03 -17.13
C ALA A 116 -3.57 6.01 -16.15
N ASP A 117 -4.02 4.81 -15.76
CA ASP A 117 -5.12 4.62 -14.81
C ASP A 117 -4.69 4.97 -13.37
N GLU A 118 -3.43 4.72 -12.98
CA GLU A 118 -2.86 5.20 -11.72
C GLU A 118 -2.97 6.73 -11.63
N ARG A 119 -2.49 7.44 -12.65
CA ARG A 119 -2.55 8.90 -12.71
C ARG A 119 -3.99 9.43 -12.69
N ALA A 120 -4.90 8.75 -13.41
CA ALA A 120 -6.31 9.13 -13.44
C ALA A 120 -6.96 8.97 -12.06
N LEU A 121 -6.73 7.84 -11.38
CA LEU A 121 -7.22 7.61 -10.03
C LEU A 121 -6.68 8.66 -9.06
N VAL A 122 -5.37 8.90 -9.04
CA VAL A 122 -4.73 9.89 -8.16
C VAL A 122 -5.29 11.30 -8.40
N ALA A 123 -5.53 11.69 -9.67
CA ALA A 123 -6.16 12.97 -9.99
C ALA A 123 -7.59 13.06 -9.43
N LYS A 124 -8.38 11.98 -9.52
CA LYS A 124 -9.74 11.93 -8.95
C LYS A 124 -9.72 11.94 -7.42
N MET A 125 -8.77 11.25 -6.79
CA MET A 125 -8.57 11.29 -5.33
C MET A 125 -8.32 12.72 -4.84
N ARG A 126 -7.49 13.50 -5.56
CA ARG A 126 -7.20 14.91 -5.19
C ARG A 126 -8.40 15.82 -5.32
N ALA A 127 -9.33 15.52 -6.21
CA ALA A 127 -10.53 16.32 -6.46
C ALA A 127 -11.76 15.84 -5.68
N GLY A 128 -11.73 14.63 -5.13
CA GLY A 128 -12.85 14.01 -4.44
C GLY A 128 -12.82 14.22 -2.93
N SER A 129 -13.88 13.80 -2.26
CA SER A 129 -13.99 13.80 -0.80
C SER A 129 -13.96 12.39 -0.20
N THR A 130 -14.41 11.40 -0.96
CA THR A 130 -14.54 10.01 -0.52
C THR A 130 -14.20 9.07 -1.67
N MET A 131 -13.55 7.96 -1.35
CA MET A 131 -13.29 6.84 -2.26
C MET A 131 -13.88 5.58 -1.66
N THR A 132 -14.63 4.81 -2.46
CA THR A 132 -15.09 3.47 -2.08
C THR A 132 -14.27 2.42 -2.81
N VAL A 133 -13.82 1.39 -2.09
CA VAL A 133 -13.12 0.25 -2.69
C VAL A 133 -13.92 -1.01 -2.41
N GLU A 134 -14.26 -1.73 -3.47
CA GLU A 134 -14.95 -3.02 -3.43
C GLU A 134 -13.96 -4.14 -3.79
N ALA A 135 -14.03 -5.25 -3.07
CA ALA A 135 -13.20 -6.41 -3.29
C ALA A 135 -13.93 -7.70 -2.91
N VAL A 136 -13.34 -8.85 -3.26
CA VAL A 136 -13.85 -10.17 -2.85
C VAL A 136 -12.71 -10.94 -2.21
N SER A 137 -12.93 -11.48 -1.02
CA SER A 137 -11.95 -12.33 -0.35
C SER A 137 -11.80 -13.68 -1.06
N ALA A 138 -10.69 -14.37 -0.85
CA ALA A 138 -10.48 -15.74 -1.37
C ALA A 138 -11.60 -16.71 -0.96
N ARG A 139 -12.25 -16.46 0.18
CA ARG A 139 -13.41 -17.23 0.67
C ARG A 139 -14.73 -16.89 -0.03
N GLY A 140 -14.73 -15.86 -0.91
CA GLY A 140 -15.92 -15.42 -1.64
C GLY A 140 -16.74 -14.33 -0.93
N THR A 141 -16.30 -13.79 0.20
CA THR A 141 -16.98 -12.69 0.89
C THR A 141 -16.77 -11.39 0.10
N GLU A 142 -17.85 -10.76 -0.32
CA GLU A 142 -17.83 -9.42 -0.89
C GLU A 142 -17.64 -8.40 0.24
N VAL A 143 -16.71 -7.47 0.03
CA VAL A 143 -16.36 -6.44 1.01
C VAL A 143 -16.34 -5.07 0.35
N SER A 144 -16.63 -4.05 1.15
CA SER A 144 -16.59 -2.65 0.71
C SER A 144 -15.96 -1.78 1.81
N TYR A 145 -15.13 -0.85 1.39
CA TYR A 145 -14.38 0.05 2.25
C TYR A 145 -14.59 1.49 1.81
N SER A 146 -14.94 2.38 2.74
CA SER A 146 -15.02 3.81 2.47
C SER A 146 -13.80 4.52 3.07
N PHE A 147 -13.06 5.24 2.23
CA PHE A 147 -11.88 6.01 2.61
C PHE A 147 -12.15 7.50 2.46
N SER A 148 -11.79 8.28 3.48
CA SER A 148 -11.77 9.74 3.37
C SER A 148 -10.61 10.19 2.49
N LEU A 149 -10.86 11.19 1.64
CA LEU A 149 -9.83 11.85 0.83
C LEU A 149 -9.37 13.19 1.45
N LYS A 150 -9.83 13.50 2.69
CA LYS A 150 -9.41 14.70 3.41
C LYS A 150 -7.92 14.66 3.71
N GLY A 151 -7.18 15.59 3.11
CA GLY A 151 -5.72 15.72 3.29
C GLY A 151 -4.88 14.96 2.24
N VAL A 152 -5.49 14.16 1.35
CA VAL A 152 -4.77 13.36 0.36
C VAL A 152 -3.81 14.18 -0.50
N THR A 153 -4.25 15.34 -1.00
CA THR A 153 -3.42 16.21 -1.87
C THR A 153 -2.13 16.65 -1.19
N ALA A 154 -2.21 17.05 0.09
CA ALA A 154 -1.04 17.46 0.87
C ALA A 154 -0.13 16.25 1.20
N ALA A 155 -0.72 15.11 1.56
CA ALA A 155 0.01 13.89 1.86
C ALA A 155 0.78 13.37 0.63
N LEU A 156 0.16 13.31 -0.55
CA LEU A 156 0.81 12.88 -1.79
C LEU A 156 1.95 13.83 -2.20
N ARG A 157 1.74 15.14 -2.09
CA ARG A 157 2.80 16.11 -2.36
C ARG A 157 4.01 15.90 -1.46
N ASP A 158 3.80 15.69 -0.15
CA ASP A 158 4.88 15.50 0.80
C ASP A 158 5.57 14.14 0.58
N ALA A 159 4.84 13.04 0.34
CA ALA A 159 5.41 11.73 0.02
C ALA A 159 6.30 11.82 -1.23
N LYS A 160 5.82 12.45 -2.30
CA LYS A 160 6.60 12.64 -3.53
C LYS A 160 7.89 13.44 -3.27
N ARG A 161 7.81 14.56 -2.54
CA ARG A 161 8.96 15.42 -2.22
C ARG A 161 10.01 14.69 -1.38
N LEU A 162 9.62 13.78 -0.48
CA LEU A 162 10.54 13.01 0.36
C LEU A 162 11.33 11.95 -0.42
N CYS A 163 10.85 11.56 -1.60
CA CYS A 163 11.49 10.59 -2.52
C CYS A 163 11.99 11.21 -3.84
N SER A 164 11.99 12.54 -3.93
CA SER A 164 12.62 13.28 -5.05
C SER A 164 14.13 13.28 -4.93
#